data_280963dbdb7bc6a08591525d9710262a
#
_entry.id   280963dbdb7bc6a08591525d9710262a
#
_cell.length_a   1.000
_cell.length_b   1.000
_cell.length_c   1.000
_cell.angle_alpha   90.00
_cell.angle_beta   90.00
_cell.angle_gamma   90.00
#
_symmetry.space_group_name_H-M   'P 1'
#
loop_
_entity.id
_entity.type
_entity.pdbx_description
1 polymer ?
#
loop_
_entity_poly.entity_id
_entity_poly.type
_entity_poly.pdbx_seq_one_letter_code
_entity_poly.pdbx_strand_id
1 'polypeptide(L)'
;QHHSSLQVQGFYPSLHLNISDNLRRLGAFEPAAEHINNAAQCTSALPDNAYGDTIRTAIGEVRQAIENRDTKRRASAPGATP
;
A
#
# COMPACT_ATOMS: atom_id res chain seq x y z
N GLN A 1 9.95 24.14 0.42
CA GLN A 1 9.26 23.31 1.35
C GLN A 1 7.87 22.88 0.94
N HIS A 2 7.11 23.80 0.40
CA HIS A 2 5.76 23.47 -0.03
C HIS A 2 5.77 22.55 -1.24
N HIS A 3 6.70 22.74 -2.13
CA HIS A 3 6.80 21.86 -3.27
C HIS A 3 7.26 20.47 -2.85
N SER A 4 8.02 20.39 -1.76
CA SER A 4 8.38 19.10 -1.21
C SER A 4 7.15 18.34 -0.72
N SER A 5 6.15 19.07 -0.20
CA SER A 5 4.94 18.45 0.28
C SER A 5 4.21 17.70 -0.81
N LEU A 6 4.17 18.26 -2.02
CA LEU A 6 3.50 17.59 -3.13
C LEU A 6 4.19 16.27 -3.47
N GLN A 7 5.53 16.28 -3.47
CA GLN A 7 6.27 15.06 -3.75
C GLN A 7 6.07 14.03 -2.65
N VAL A 8 6.06 14.48 -1.41
CA VAL A 8 5.86 13.58 -0.28
C VAL A 8 4.49 12.96 -0.36
N GLN A 9 3.46 13.72 -0.72
CA GLN A 9 2.12 13.18 -0.87
C GLN A 9 2.08 12.06 -1.89
N GLY A 10 2.86 12.17 -2.95
CA GLY A 10 2.91 11.13 -3.97
C GLY A 10 3.51 9.83 -3.46
N PHE A 11 4.35 9.90 -2.42
CA PHE A 11 4.94 8.71 -1.82
C PHE A 11 4.06 8.07 -0.76
N TYR A 12 3.13 8.82 -0.18
CA TYR A 12 2.36 8.31 0.95
C TYR A 12 1.60 7.01 0.63
N PRO A 13 0.97 6.87 -0.53
CA PRO A 13 0.26 5.62 -0.79
C PRO A 13 1.18 4.42 -0.78
N SER A 14 2.34 4.50 -1.43
CA SER A 14 3.25 3.36 -1.46
C SER A 14 3.91 3.13 -0.10
N LEU A 15 4.22 4.19 0.63
CA LEU A 15 4.80 4.07 1.95
C LEU A 15 3.83 3.35 2.89
N HIS A 16 2.59 3.81 2.96
CA HIS A 16 1.60 3.19 3.83
C HIS A 16 1.28 1.78 3.38
N LEU A 17 1.28 1.54 2.07
CA LEU A 17 1.07 0.21 1.52
C LEU A 17 2.16 -0.75 2.02
N ASN A 18 3.42 -0.33 1.94
CA ASN A 18 4.53 -1.18 2.35
C ASN A 18 4.50 -1.45 3.85
N ILE A 19 4.21 -0.43 4.65
CA ILE A 19 4.11 -0.61 6.10
C ILE A 19 2.97 -1.57 6.43
N SER A 20 1.82 -1.37 5.78
CA SER A 20 0.67 -2.22 6.01
C SER A 20 0.97 -3.68 5.66
N ASP A 21 1.62 -3.90 4.52
CA ASP A 21 1.92 -5.25 4.09
C ASP A 21 2.89 -5.94 5.06
N ASN A 22 3.89 -5.21 5.54
CA ASN A 22 4.82 -5.76 6.52
C ASN A 22 4.12 -6.10 7.82
N LEU A 23 3.26 -5.21 8.31
CA LEU A 23 2.52 -5.46 9.54
C LEU A 23 1.60 -6.66 9.38
N ARG A 24 0.93 -6.77 8.24
CA ARG A 24 0.07 -7.91 7.95
C ARG A 24 0.84 -9.21 8.00
N ARG A 25 2.03 -9.22 7.40
CA ARG A 25 2.85 -10.44 7.37
C ARG A 25 3.35 -10.83 8.76
N LEU A 26 3.43 -9.87 9.65
CA LEU A 26 3.79 -10.12 11.06
C LEU A 26 2.57 -10.49 11.90
N GLY A 27 1.39 -10.50 11.32
CA GLY A 27 0.17 -10.80 12.05
C GLY A 27 -0.43 -9.62 12.79
N ALA A 28 0.12 -8.41 12.60
CA ALA A 28 -0.38 -7.21 13.26
C ALA A 28 -1.47 -6.58 12.40
N PHE A 29 -2.66 -7.18 12.41
CA PHE A 29 -3.71 -6.82 11.46
C PHE A 29 -4.36 -5.48 11.75
N GLU A 30 -4.49 -5.08 13.01
CA GLU A 30 -5.11 -3.79 13.32
C GLU A 30 -4.30 -2.61 12.82
N PRO A 31 -3.00 -2.50 13.15
CA PRO A 31 -2.22 -1.41 12.58
C PRO A 31 -2.05 -1.55 11.06
N ALA A 32 -2.04 -2.78 10.56
CA ALA A 32 -1.99 -2.98 9.10
C ALA A 32 -3.22 -2.35 8.45
N ALA A 33 -4.39 -2.54 9.03
CA ALA A 33 -5.63 -1.96 8.50
C ALA A 33 -5.59 -0.43 8.53
N GLU A 34 -5.04 0.15 9.58
CA GLU A 34 -4.91 1.59 9.66
C GLU A 34 -4.05 2.14 8.54
N HIS A 35 -2.92 1.50 8.29
CA HIS A 35 -2.02 1.96 7.25
C HIS A 35 -2.60 1.75 5.85
N ILE A 36 -3.32 0.64 5.61
CA ILE A 36 -3.90 0.45 4.30
C ILE A 36 -5.03 1.44 4.04
N ASN A 37 -5.77 1.83 5.08
CA ASN A 37 -6.77 2.87 4.94
C ASN A 37 -6.13 4.22 4.64
N ASN A 38 -5.01 4.52 5.28
CA ASN A 38 -4.27 5.74 4.98
C ASN A 38 -3.78 5.73 3.54
N ALA A 39 -3.27 4.60 3.07
CA ALA A 39 -2.85 4.48 1.67
C ALA A 39 -4.01 4.75 0.73
N ALA A 40 -5.17 4.19 1.03
CA ALA A 40 -6.34 4.36 0.17
C ALA A 40 -6.78 5.83 0.13
N GLN A 41 -6.69 6.53 1.25
CA GLN A 41 -7.08 7.94 1.30
C GLN A 41 -6.13 8.82 0.50
N CYS A 42 -4.90 8.40 0.32
CA CYS A 42 -3.89 9.18 -0.39
C CYS A 42 -3.84 8.87 -1.88
N THR A 43 -4.70 7.99 -2.38
CA THR A 43 -4.60 7.56 -3.79
C THR A 43 -4.85 8.69 -4.78
N SER A 44 -5.52 9.75 -4.37
CA SER A 44 -5.73 10.89 -5.27
C SER A 44 -4.41 11.57 -5.66
N ALA A 45 -3.36 11.35 -4.89
CA ALA A 45 -2.03 11.89 -5.20
C ALA A 45 -1.28 11.05 -6.23
N LEU A 46 -1.79 9.87 -6.57
CA LEU A 46 -1.13 8.98 -7.52
C LEU A 46 -1.43 9.43 -8.95
N PRO A 47 -0.47 9.28 -9.85
CA PRO A 47 -0.73 9.59 -11.25
C PRO A 47 -1.65 8.57 -11.89
N ASP A 48 -2.29 8.97 -12.97
CA ASP A 48 -3.17 8.09 -13.73
C ASP A 48 -2.34 7.39 -14.81
N ASN A 49 -1.51 6.47 -14.37
CA ASN A 49 -0.63 5.71 -15.26
C ASN A 49 -0.39 4.33 -14.66
N ALA A 50 0.52 3.58 -15.29
CA ALA A 50 0.78 2.20 -14.87
C ALA A 50 1.27 2.12 -13.42
N TYR A 51 2.09 3.08 -13.00
CA TYR A 51 2.57 3.09 -11.62
C TYR A 51 1.40 3.28 -10.64
N GLY A 52 0.55 4.27 -10.91
CA GLY A 52 -0.60 4.52 -10.06
C GLY A 52 -1.54 3.31 -10.01
N ASP A 53 -1.76 2.69 -11.16
CA ASP A 53 -2.61 1.50 -11.22
C ASP A 53 -2.03 0.36 -10.42
N THR A 54 -0.71 0.17 -10.49
CA THR A 54 -0.03 -0.88 -9.71
C THR A 54 -0.25 -0.66 -8.22
N ILE A 55 -0.10 0.58 -7.75
CA ILE A 55 -0.28 0.88 -6.32
C ILE A 55 -1.73 0.67 -5.91
N ARG A 56 -2.69 1.12 -6.72
CA ARG A 56 -4.11 0.95 -6.39
C ARG A 56 -4.49 -0.53 -6.32
N THR A 57 -3.98 -1.32 -7.25
CA THR A 57 -4.23 -2.76 -7.25
C THR A 57 -3.64 -3.41 -6.01
N ALA A 58 -2.40 -3.04 -5.66
CA ALA A 58 -1.74 -3.60 -4.49
C ALA A 58 -2.47 -3.24 -3.20
N ILE A 59 -2.99 -2.02 -3.11
CA ILE A 59 -3.78 -1.62 -1.94
C ILE A 59 -4.99 -2.53 -1.78
N GLY A 60 -5.67 -2.83 -2.86
CA GLY A 60 -6.82 -3.74 -2.81
C GLY A 60 -6.42 -5.14 -2.39
N GLU A 61 -5.30 -5.63 -2.88
CA GLU A 61 -4.81 -6.96 -2.53
C GLU A 61 -4.44 -7.05 -1.06
N VAL A 62 -3.73 -6.04 -0.56
CA VAL A 62 -3.34 -6.05 0.86
C VAL A 62 -4.58 -5.93 1.75
N ARG A 63 -5.52 -5.07 1.37
CA ARG A 63 -6.76 -4.95 2.13
C ARG A 63 -7.49 -6.29 2.22
N GLN A 64 -7.58 -6.99 1.10
CA GLN A 64 -8.25 -8.29 1.08
C GLN A 64 -7.51 -9.29 1.95
N ALA A 65 -6.18 -9.30 1.89
CA ALA A 65 -5.38 -10.20 2.71
C ALA A 65 -5.56 -9.90 4.20
N ILE A 66 -5.67 -8.63 4.58
CA ILE A 66 -5.93 -8.26 5.97
C ILE A 66 -7.29 -8.79 6.42
N GLU A 67 -8.30 -8.64 5.58
CA GLU A 67 -9.64 -9.13 5.91
C GLU A 67 -9.64 -10.64 6.09
N ASN A 68 -8.84 -11.33 5.31
CA ASN A 68 -8.71 -12.79 5.40
C ASN A 68 -7.70 -13.23 6.46
N ARG A 69 -7.06 -12.30 7.14
CA ARG A 69 -6.01 -12.56 8.12
C ARG A 69 -4.91 -13.43 7.53
N ASP A 70 -4.56 -13.12 6.31
CA ASP A 70 -3.55 -13.83 5.54
C ASP A 70 -2.21 -13.16 5.76
N THR A 71 -1.23 -13.92 6.24
CA THR A 71 0.11 -13.40 6.52
C THR A 71 1.11 -13.79 5.43
N LYS A 72 0.66 -14.39 4.37
CA LYS A 72 1.55 -14.85 3.32
C LYS A 72 1.98 -13.70 2.43
N ARG A 73 3.17 -13.84 1.88
CA ARG A 73 3.68 -12.87 0.91
C ARG A 73 2.79 -12.90 -0.34
N ARG A 74 2.52 -11.70 -0.88
CA ARG A 74 1.71 -11.60 -2.08
C ARG A 74 2.49 -12.12 -3.28
N ALA A 75 1.85 -12.97 -4.06
CA ALA A 75 2.51 -13.58 -5.21
C ALA A 75 2.68 -12.61 -6.37
N SER A 76 1.79 -11.64 -6.48
CA SER A 76 1.75 -10.78 -7.65
C SER A 76 2.53 -9.49 -7.48
N ALA A 77 3.26 -9.32 -6.39
CA ALA A 77 3.99 -8.08 -6.14
C ALA A 77 5.01 -7.85 -7.23
N PRO A 78 4.99 -6.68 -7.88
CA PRO A 78 5.99 -6.38 -8.91
C PRO A 78 7.39 -6.43 -8.31
N GLY A 79 8.30 -7.02 -9.04
CA GLY A 79 9.68 -7.14 -8.58
C GLY A 79 9.89 -8.18 -7.50
N ALA A 80 8.84 -8.85 -7.07
CA ALA A 80 8.97 -9.89 -6.06
C ALA A 80 9.40 -11.21 -6.67
N THR A 81 9.23 -11.35 -7.94
CA THR A 81 9.66 -12.57 -8.61
C THR A 81 11.17 -12.62 -8.66
N PRO A 82 11.71 -13.76 -8.39
CA PRO A 82 13.15 -13.93 -8.47
C PRO A 82 13.68 -13.72 -9.85
#